data_7982fd3f8173b1b01b572ac31625d0ef
#
_entry.id   7982fd3f8173b1b01b572ac31625d0ef
#
_cell.length_a   1.000
_cell.length_b   1.000
_cell.length_c   1.000
_cell.angle_alpha   90.00
_cell.angle_beta   90.00
_cell.angle_gamma   90.00
#
_symmetry.space_group_name_H-M   'P 1'
#
loop_
_entity.id
_entity.type
_entity.pdbx_description
1 polymer ?
#
loop_
_entity_poly.entity_id
_entity_poly.type
_entity_poly.pdbx_seq_one_letter_code
_entity_poly.pdbx_strand_id
1 'polypeptide(L)'
;FAQLRDDLETAIAVMREKNSGLKILLTVSPVPLVASASGAHVLAATSHSKSLLRAVAGELAGNAEAIDYFPSYEIITHPVFRGMFFAPNMRAVVPEGVATVMRHFFEDQRRVFGEVVQSSPGKRRKKNKVRSESDVMCEEELLNAFAK
;
A
#
# COMPACT_ATOMS: atom_id res chain seq x y z
N PHE A 1 -12.14 10.59 -10.65
CA PHE A 1 -11.17 11.33 -9.83
C PHE A 1 -11.89 12.06 -8.68
N ALA A 2 -12.80 13.00 -8.99
CA ALA A 2 -13.47 13.82 -7.98
C ALA A 2 -14.17 12.97 -6.89
N GLN A 3 -14.99 12.01 -7.30
CA GLN A 3 -15.68 11.13 -6.37
C GLN A 3 -14.71 10.40 -5.43
N LEU A 4 -13.62 9.82 -5.97
CA LEU A 4 -12.63 9.09 -5.16
C LEU A 4 -11.92 10.03 -4.17
N ARG A 5 -11.63 11.27 -4.57
CA ARG A 5 -11.08 12.29 -3.69
C ARG A 5 -12.06 12.60 -2.56
N ASP A 6 -13.31 12.93 -2.90
CA ASP A 6 -14.35 13.33 -1.95
C ASP A 6 -14.66 12.20 -0.94
N ASP A 7 -14.68 10.94 -1.41
CA ASP A 7 -14.84 9.76 -0.55
C ASP A 7 -13.69 9.62 0.44
N LEU A 8 -12.45 9.82 -0.03
CA LEU A 8 -11.26 9.72 0.83
C LEU A 8 -11.18 10.90 1.83
N GLU A 9 -11.49 12.11 1.41
CA GLU A 9 -11.61 13.27 2.30
C GLU A 9 -12.67 13.04 3.39
N THR A 10 -13.82 12.49 3.01
CA THR A 10 -14.89 12.13 3.96
C THR A 10 -14.41 11.09 4.96
N ALA A 11 -13.74 10.03 4.50
CA ALA A 11 -13.18 9.01 5.39
C ALA A 11 -12.15 9.60 6.37
N ILE A 12 -11.29 10.48 5.89
CA ILE A 12 -10.30 11.19 6.72
C ILE A 12 -10.99 12.07 7.75
N ALA A 13 -12.02 12.80 7.36
CA ALA A 13 -12.80 13.65 8.28
C ALA A 13 -13.43 12.83 9.42
N VAL A 14 -14.08 11.70 9.10
CA VAL A 14 -14.65 10.77 10.09
C VAL A 14 -13.58 10.24 11.05
N MET A 15 -12.41 9.87 10.56
CA MET A 15 -11.31 9.42 11.42
C MET A 15 -10.82 10.53 12.35
N ARG A 16 -10.73 11.78 11.86
CA ARG A 16 -10.29 12.94 12.64
C ARG A 16 -11.32 13.41 13.66
N GLU A 17 -12.60 13.12 13.49
CA GLU A 17 -13.61 13.31 14.54
C GLU A 17 -13.27 12.50 15.82
N LYS A 18 -12.67 11.32 15.65
CA LYS A 18 -12.26 10.45 16.77
C LYS A 18 -10.86 10.80 17.30
N ASN A 19 -9.99 11.27 16.43
CA ASN A 19 -8.62 11.66 16.77
C ASN A 19 -8.20 12.89 15.94
N SER A 20 -8.38 14.08 16.49
CA SER A 20 -8.06 15.34 15.82
C SER A 20 -6.57 15.52 15.51
N GLY A 21 -5.69 14.82 16.23
CA GLY A 21 -4.24 14.81 16.00
C GLY A 21 -3.77 13.73 15.02
N LEU A 22 -4.68 13.05 14.30
CA LEU A 22 -4.34 11.96 13.40
C LEU A 22 -3.48 12.46 12.22
N LYS A 23 -2.29 11.89 12.10
CA LYS A 23 -1.43 12.02 10.92
C LYS A 23 -1.66 10.82 10.01
N ILE A 24 -1.71 11.06 8.71
CA ILE A 24 -2.05 10.07 7.71
C ILE A 24 -0.92 9.94 6.71
N LEU A 25 -0.46 8.71 6.49
CA LEU A 25 0.49 8.40 5.44
C LEU A 25 -0.22 7.57 4.37
N LEU A 26 -0.39 8.16 3.20
CA LEU A 26 -0.99 7.49 2.04
C LEU A 26 0.08 6.73 1.27
N THR A 27 -0.30 5.61 0.70
CA THR A 27 0.53 4.87 -0.24
C THR A 27 -0.34 4.11 -1.23
N VAL A 28 0.16 3.84 -2.43
CA VAL A 28 -0.54 3.05 -3.45
C VAL A 28 0.09 1.67 -3.55
N SER A 29 -0.74 0.63 -3.51
CA SER A 29 -0.28 -0.75 -3.68
C SER A 29 0.32 -0.96 -5.08
N PRO A 30 1.50 -1.60 -5.20
CA PRO A 30 2.09 -1.97 -6.49
C PRO A 30 1.41 -3.17 -7.15
N VAL A 31 0.64 -3.96 -6.41
CA VAL A 31 0.01 -5.19 -6.92
C VAL A 31 -1.05 -4.84 -7.96
N PRO A 32 -0.94 -5.38 -9.21
CA PRO A 32 -1.91 -5.16 -10.27
C PRO A 32 -3.22 -5.91 -10.00
N LEU A 33 -4.29 -5.48 -10.68
CA LEU A 33 -5.57 -6.20 -10.67
C LEU A 33 -5.44 -7.57 -11.33
N VAL A 34 -6.21 -8.55 -10.86
CA VAL A 34 -6.33 -9.89 -11.48
C VAL A 34 -7.38 -9.87 -12.58
N ALA A 35 -8.50 -9.19 -12.29
CA ALA A 35 -9.66 -9.08 -13.17
C ALA A 35 -10.30 -7.71 -12.96
N SER A 36 -11.17 -7.32 -13.88
CA SER A 36 -11.97 -6.10 -13.79
C SER A 36 -13.36 -6.34 -14.37
N ALA A 37 -14.37 -5.85 -13.66
CA ALA A 37 -15.76 -5.84 -14.14
C ALA A 37 -16.05 -4.70 -15.13
N SER A 38 -15.07 -3.86 -15.44
CA SER A 38 -15.26 -2.67 -16.33
C SER A 38 -15.40 -3.00 -17.82
N GLY A 39 -15.24 -4.27 -18.22
CA GLY A 39 -15.16 -4.66 -19.63
C GLY A 39 -13.83 -4.31 -20.31
N ALA A 40 -12.96 -3.54 -19.68
CA ALA A 40 -11.65 -3.20 -20.21
C ALA A 40 -10.64 -4.32 -19.98
N HIS A 41 -9.62 -4.40 -20.83
CA HIS A 41 -8.50 -5.31 -20.60
C HIS A 41 -7.83 -5.01 -19.24
N VAL A 42 -7.47 -6.05 -18.50
CA VAL A 42 -6.98 -5.92 -17.11
C VAL A 42 -5.75 -5.03 -16.97
N LEU A 43 -4.86 -4.99 -17.96
CA LEU A 43 -3.71 -4.07 -17.96
C LEU A 43 -4.14 -2.61 -18.02
N ALA A 44 -5.11 -2.29 -18.90
CA ALA A 44 -5.67 -0.93 -18.99
C ALA A 44 -6.42 -0.55 -17.72
N ALA A 45 -7.24 -1.46 -17.17
CA ALA A 45 -7.95 -1.27 -15.92
C ALA A 45 -6.99 -1.05 -14.74
N THR A 46 -5.89 -1.81 -14.66
CA THR A 46 -4.84 -1.63 -13.65
C THR A 46 -4.20 -0.25 -13.77
N SER A 47 -3.76 0.13 -14.96
CA SER A 47 -3.12 1.43 -15.18
C SER A 47 -4.05 2.58 -14.83
N HIS A 48 -5.31 2.52 -15.25
CA HIS A 48 -6.32 3.52 -14.91
C HIS A 48 -6.53 3.63 -13.40
N SER A 49 -6.76 2.50 -12.72
CA SER A 49 -6.99 2.45 -11.28
C SER A 49 -5.79 3.01 -10.49
N LYS A 50 -4.58 2.55 -10.82
CA LYS A 50 -3.36 3.01 -10.12
C LYS A 50 -3.08 4.49 -10.36
N SER A 51 -3.32 4.99 -11.58
CA SER A 51 -3.17 6.42 -11.90
C SER A 51 -4.15 7.29 -11.13
N LEU A 52 -5.41 6.87 -11.00
CA LEU A 52 -6.40 7.58 -10.20
C LEU A 52 -6.01 7.62 -8.72
N LEU A 53 -5.69 6.48 -8.13
CA LEU A 53 -5.28 6.39 -6.73
C LEU A 53 -4.03 7.25 -6.46
N ARG A 54 -3.05 7.21 -7.36
CA ARG A 54 -1.82 8.00 -7.23
C ARG A 54 -2.07 9.50 -7.33
N ALA A 55 -2.92 9.92 -8.26
CA ALA A 55 -3.27 11.32 -8.45
C ALA A 55 -3.99 11.88 -7.21
N VAL A 56 -4.99 11.15 -6.70
CA VAL A 56 -5.73 11.56 -5.49
C VAL A 56 -4.82 11.59 -4.27
N ALA A 57 -3.99 10.56 -4.07
CA ALA A 57 -3.05 10.52 -2.95
C ALA A 57 -2.04 11.69 -3.01
N GLY A 58 -1.59 12.06 -4.22
CA GLY A 58 -0.68 13.19 -4.42
C GLY A 58 -1.33 14.53 -4.15
N GLU A 59 -2.58 14.72 -4.57
CA GLU A 59 -3.34 15.95 -4.31
C GLU A 59 -3.58 16.14 -2.81
N LEU A 60 -4.03 15.09 -2.12
CA LEU A 60 -4.29 15.17 -0.68
C LEU A 60 -3.01 15.42 0.14
N ALA A 61 -1.91 14.77 -0.21
CA ALA A 61 -0.63 14.97 0.45
C ALA A 61 -0.03 16.36 0.17
N GLY A 62 -0.34 16.97 -0.99
CA GLY A 62 0.14 18.31 -1.34
C GLY A 62 -0.67 19.46 -0.73
N ASN A 63 -1.93 19.23 -0.40
CA ASN A 63 -2.88 20.27 -0.04
C ASN A 63 -3.32 20.25 1.44
N ALA A 64 -3.05 19.17 2.17
CA ALA A 64 -3.55 19.02 3.53
C ALA A 64 -2.41 18.79 4.53
N GLU A 65 -2.42 19.59 5.60
CA GLU A 65 -1.54 19.41 6.75
C GLU A 65 -1.76 18.03 7.41
N ALA A 66 -0.70 17.36 7.81
CA ALA A 66 -0.74 16.04 8.42
C ALA A 66 -1.24 14.88 7.52
N ILE A 67 -1.20 15.06 6.20
CA ILE A 67 -1.32 13.99 5.22
C ILE A 67 -0.05 13.96 4.40
N ASP A 68 0.57 12.78 4.30
CA ASP A 68 1.81 12.57 3.56
C ASP A 68 1.66 11.41 2.58
N TYR A 69 2.56 11.28 1.62
CA TYR A 69 2.57 10.18 0.66
C TYR A 69 3.90 9.45 0.68
N PHE A 70 3.85 8.12 0.82
CA PHE A 70 5.02 7.27 0.73
C PHE A 70 5.04 6.50 -0.60
N PRO A 71 6.11 6.60 -1.41
CA PRO A 71 6.14 6.16 -2.80
C PRO A 71 6.43 4.65 -2.95
N SER A 72 5.74 3.77 -2.21
CA SER A 72 5.93 2.31 -2.33
C SER A 72 5.61 1.79 -3.73
N TYR A 73 4.59 2.36 -4.38
CA TYR A 73 4.21 2.04 -5.75
C TYR A 73 5.35 2.34 -6.73
N GLU A 74 5.92 3.52 -6.64
CA GLU A 74 7.01 3.95 -7.53
C GLU A 74 8.28 3.12 -7.30
N ILE A 75 8.63 2.83 -6.04
CA ILE A 75 9.81 2.01 -5.72
C ILE A 75 9.72 0.62 -6.36
N ILE A 76 8.52 0.01 -6.37
CA ILE A 76 8.35 -1.34 -6.90
C ILE A 76 8.18 -1.36 -8.42
N THR A 77 7.43 -0.38 -8.99
CA THR A 77 6.97 -0.47 -10.38
C THR A 77 7.79 0.35 -11.36
N HIS A 78 8.69 1.22 -10.88
CA HIS A 78 9.42 2.12 -11.78
C HIS A 78 10.27 1.33 -12.80
N PRO A 79 10.25 1.71 -14.09
CA PRO A 79 10.96 1.00 -15.16
C PRO A 79 12.46 0.82 -14.93
N VAL A 80 13.10 1.68 -14.14
CA VAL A 80 14.53 1.55 -13.80
C VAL A 80 14.85 0.23 -13.12
N PHE A 81 13.91 -0.35 -12.39
CA PHE A 81 14.06 -1.63 -11.71
C PHE A 81 13.71 -2.84 -12.59
N ARG A 82 13.25 -2.62 -13.84
CA ARG A 82 12.99 -3.68 -14.83
C ARG A 82 12.12 -4.84 -14.33
N GLY A 83 11.21 -4.57 -13.39
CA GLY A 83 10.34 -5.59 -12.80
C GLY A 83 11.01 -6.55 -11.82
N MET A 84 12.27 -6.30 -11.42
CA MET A 84 13.04 -7.21 -10.54
C MET A 84 12.39 -7.45 -9.17
N PHE A 85 11.49 -6.58 -8.75
CA PHE A 85 10.76 -6.72 -7.49
C PHE A 85 9.48 -7.54 -7.60
N PHE A 86 9.13 -8.02 -8.79
CA PHE A 86 8.02 -8.92 -9.00
C PHE A 86 8.49 -10.38 -9.15
N ALA A 87 7.69 -11.31 -8.63
CA ALA A 87 7.84 -12.72 -8.92
C ALA A 87 7.56 -13.00 -10.41
N PRO A 88 7.87 -14.21 -10.95
CA PRO A 88 7.64 -14.53 -12.35
C PRO A 88 6.20 -14.34 -12.85
N ASN A 89 5.21 -14.36 -11.95
CA ASN A 89 3.81 -14.07 -12.28
C ASN A 89 3.52 -12.58 -12.51
N MET A 90 4.53 -11.71 -12.36
CA MET A 90 4.44 -10.24 -12.50
C MET A 90 3.38 -9.57 -11.63
N ARG A 91 3.01 -10.20 -10.51
CA ARG A 91 2.00 -9.70 -9.56
C ARG A 91 2.48 -9.70 -8.12
N ALA A 92 2.99 -10.83 -7.65
CA ALA A 92 3.50 -10.92 -6.29
C ALA A 92 4.81 -10.13 -6.16
N VAL A 93 4.90 -9.30 -5.13
CA VAL A 93 6.16 -8.60 -4.80
C VAL A 93 7.06 -9.58 -4.06
N VAL A 94 8.29 -9.74 -4.53
CA VAL A 94 9.27 -10.61 -3.87
C VAL A 94 9.74 -10.01 -2.52
N PRO A 95 10.24 -10.84 -1.58
CA PRO A 95 10.69 -10.38 -0.28
C PRO A 95 11.73 -9.25 -0.34
N GLU A 96 12.61 -9.26 -1.33
CA GLU A 96 13.61 -8.23 -1.58
C GLU A 96 12.98 -6.87 -1.93
N GLY A 97 11.88 -6.88 -2.67
CA GLY A 97 11.09 -5.69 -2.98
C GLY A 97 10.49 -5.10 -1.72
N VAL A 98 9.85 -5.93 -0.89
CA VAL A 98 9.30 -5.53 0.41
C VAL A 98 10.40 -4.97 1.32
N ALA A 99 11.53 -5.67 1.44
CA ALA A 99 12.66 -5.23 2.25
C ALA A 99 13.22 -3.87 1.78
N THR A 100 13.27 -3.66 0.46
CA THR A 100 13.72 -2.38 -0.13
C THR A 100 12.76 -1.25 0.22
N VAL A 101 11.46 -1.43 0.05
CA VAL A 101 10.43 -0.45 0.43
C VAL A 101 10.53 -0.09 1.91
N MET A 102 10.58 -1.11 2.77
CA MET A 102 10.63 -0.89 4.22
C MET A 102 11.94 -0.24 4.68
N ARG A 103 13.05 -0.54 4.02
CA ARG A 103 14.33 0.14 4.30
C ARG A 103 14.21 1.63 4.01
N HIS A 104 13.72 2.03 2.84
CA HIS A 104 13.50 3.44 2.51
C HIS A 104 12.55 4.13 3.48
N PHE A 105 11.46 3.46 3.84
CA PHE A 105 10.52 3.98 4.82
C PHE A 105 11.20 4.27 6.17
N PHE A 106 11.91 3.31 6.74
CA PHE A 106 12.56 3.49 8.04
C PHE A 106 13.76 4.46 7.98
N GLU A 107 14.46 4.53 6.86
CA GLU A 107 15.53 5.51 6.67
C GLU A 107 14.97 6.93 6.64
N ASP A 108 13.85 7.15 5.95
CA ASP A 108 13.19 8.44 5.89
C ASP A 108 12.64 8.84 7.26
N GLN A 109 11.99 7.92 7.98
CA GLN A 109 11.53 8.15 9.34
C GLN A 109 12.69 8.54 10.28
N ARG A 110 13.82 7.86 10.20
CA ARG A 110 15.01 8.20 11.01
C ARG A 110 15.56 9.57 10.65
N ARG A 111 15.58 9.92 9.38
CA ARG A 111 16.05 11.23 8.91
C ARG A 111 15.19 12.37 9.43
N VAL A 112 13.87 12.21 9.47
CA VAL A 112 12.90 13.24 9.85
C VAL A 112 12.73 13.33 11.36
N PHE A 113 12.66 12.21 12.06
CA PHE A 113 12.31 12.13 13.49
C PHE A 113 13.48 11.75 14.40
N GLY A 114 14.67 11.50 13.83
CA GLY A 114 15.83 10.99 14.56
C GLY A 114 15.74 9.49 14.86
N GLU A 115 16.75 8.94 15.51
CA GLU A 115 16.71 7.55 15.95
C GLU A 115 15.64 7.37 17.02
N VAL A 116 14.71 6.47 16.79
CA VAL A 116 13.78 6.01 17.83
C VAL A 116 14.63 5.22 18.83
N VAL A 117 14.89 5.82 20.00
CA VAL A 117 15.46 5.10 21.12
C VAL A 117 14.47 3.99 21.48
N GLN A 118 14.75 2.77 21.05
CA GLN A 118 13.97 1.62 21.45
C GLN A 118 14.13 1.46 22.96
N SER A 119 13.15 1.95 23.71
CA SER A 119 12.94 1.47 25.08
C SER A 119 12.74 -0.04 24.96
N SER A 120 13.67 -0.81 25.53
CA SER A 120 13.72 -2.26 25.45
C SER A 120 12.34 -2.88 25.64
N PRO A 121 11.83 -3.67 24.70
CA PRO A 121 10.54 -4.34 24.88
C PRO A 121 10.72 -5.35 26.01
N GLY A 122 9.96 -5.16 27.08
CA GLY A 122 9.84 -6.16 28.14
C GLY A 122 9.59 -7.53 27.49
N LYS A 123 10.28 -8.56 27.96
CA LYS A 123 10.28 -9.93 27.45
C LYS A 123 8.86 -10.42 27.14
N ARG A 124 8.38 -10.21 25.94
CA ARG A 124 7.17 -10.87 25.44
C ARG A 124 7.52 -12.32 25.14
N ARG A 125 6.96 -13.21 25.93
CA ARG A 125 6.96 -14.66 25.77
C ARG A 125 6.63 -15.02 24.32
N LYS A 126 7.60 -15.61 23.61
CA LYS A 126 7.42 -16.15 22.25
C LYS A 126 6.28 -17.17 22.27
N LYS A 127 5.13 -16.83 21.73
CA LYS A 127 4.22 -17.81 21.15
C LYS A 127 4.60 -17.94 19.68
N ASN A 128 5.36 -18.97 19.35
CA ASN A 128 5.57 -19.43 17.99
C ASN A 128 4.20 -19.88 17.45
N LYS A 129 3.55 -19.03 16.67
CA LYS A 129 2.52 -19.47 15.74
C LYS A 129 3.13 -19.32 14.34
N VAL A 130 3.58 -20.45 13.81
CA VAL A 130 3.90 -20.58 12.40
C VAL A 130 2.61 -20.23 11.65
N ARG A 131 2.59 -19.10 10.94
CA ARG A 131 1.52 -18.81 10.00
C ARG A 131 1.64 -19.80 8.85
N SER A 132 0.61 -20.62 8.68
CA SER A 132 0.51 -21.54 7.55
C SER A 132 0.27 -20.76 6.27
N GLU A 133 0.74 -21.30 5.14
CA GLU A 133 0.52 -20.76 3.79
C GLU A 133 -0.96 -20.60 3.41
N SER A 134 -1.88 -21.07 4.24
CA SER A 134 -3.34 -20.97 4.05
C SER A 134 -3.91 -19.55 4.21
N ASP A 135 -3.20 -18.60 4.84
CA ASP A 135 -3.71 -17.24 5.06
C ASP A 135 -3.63 -16.34 3.82
N VAL A 136 -2.99 -16.79 2.73
CA VAL A 136 -2.85 -16.04 1.46
C VAL A 136 -3.93 -16.44 0.44
N MET A 137 -4.71 -17.46 0.71
CA MET A 137 -5.71 -18.03 -0.23
C MET A 137 -7.03 -17.27 -0.33
N CYS A 138 -7.29 -16.27 0.49
CA CYS A 138 -8.60 -15.62 0.56
C CYS A 138 -9.06 -14.91 -0.73
N GLU A 139 -8.13 -14.39 -1.56
CA GLU A 139 -8.53 -13.70 -2.80
C GLU A 139 -8.83 -14.66 -3.95
N GLU A 140 -8.11 -15.77 -4.06
CA GLU A 140 -8.35 -16.77 -5.11
C GLU A 140 -9.63 -17.59 -4.86
N GLU A 141 -9.94 -17.91 -3.61
CA GLU A 141 -11.20 -18.58 -3.26
C GLU A 141 -12.43 -17.70 -3.50
N LEU A 142 -12.33 -16.40 -3.23
CA LEU A 142 -13.39 -15.43 -3.54
C LEU A 142 -13.64 -15.33 -5.04
N LEU A 143 -12.59 -15.30 -5.87
CA LEU A 143 -12.73 -15.25 -7.34
C LEU A 143 -13.36 -16.53 -7.91
N ASN A 144 -13.06 -17.70 -7.36
CA ASN A 144 -13.66 -18.96 -7.76
C ASN A 144 -15.15 -19.10 -7.36
N ALA A 145 -15.57 -18.40 -6.30
CA ALA A 145 -16.98 -18.38 -5.86
C ALA A 145 -17.90 -17.58 -6.81
N PHE A 146 -17.33 -16.63 -7.58
CA PHE A 146 -18.06 -15.79 -8.55
C PHE A 146 -17.91 -16.27 -10.02
N ALA A 147 -17.21 -17.37 -10.27
CA ALA A 147 -16.98 -17.91 -11.61
C ALA A 147 -18.05 -18.94 -12.07
N LYS A 148 -19.29 -18.85 -11.54
CA LYS A 148 -20.43 -19.66 -12.02
C LYS A 148 -21.43 -18.79 -12.75
#